data_faa149453cb448d4ac6279bda76a69ff
#
_entry.id   faa149453cb448d4ac6279bda76a69ff
#
_cell.length_a   1.000
_cell.length_b   1.000
_cell.length_c   1.000
_cell.angle_alpha   90.00
_cell.angle_beta   90.00
_cell.angle_gamma   90.00
#
_symmetry.space_group_name_H-M   'P 1'
#
loop_
_entity.id
_entity.type
_entity.pdbx_description
1 polymer ?
#
loop_
_entity_poly.entity_id
_entity_poly.type
_entity_poly.pdbx_seq_one_letter_code
_entity_poly.pdbx_strand_id
1 'polypeptide(L)'
;CVIIDCGAYWKDEREELVEYITKNELRPVRLLATHGHLDHHFGDNTVYDTYGLSPELSEEDEYVYKSLLYQAEKYFHLKLNYKFPAPGRYLQDGETISFGNHELLVLPTPGHTPGSVSFYCKDEGFLFTGDTLFRGSVGRTDLDGGSMFQLINSLRELAQLPDETEVLPGHGEPTTIGYELAHNPYMDR
;
A
#
# COMPACT_ATOMS: atom_id res chain seq x y z
N CYS A 1 -16.37 2.80 1.69
CA CYS A 1 -14.98 3.06 1.28
C CYS A 1 -14.07 1.93 1.71
N VAL A 2 -12.84 1.92 1.19
CA VAL A 2 -11.71 1.14 1.69
C VAL A 2 -10.65 2.09 2.24
N ILE A 3 -9.84 1.62 3.18
CA ILE A 3 -8.65 2.30 3.67
C ILE A 3 -7.45 1.54 3.11
N ILE A 4 -6.50 2.26 2.51
CA ILE A 4 -5.27 1.68 1.95
C ILE A 4 -4.09 2.29 2.70
N ASP A 5 -3.21 1.45 3.23
CA ASP A 5 -1.98 1.83 3.93
C ASP A 5 -2.21 2.87 5.04
N CYS A 6 -2.80 2.44 6.16
CA CYS A 6 -3.07 3.33 7.27
C CYS A 6 -1.78 3.69 8.05
N GLY A 7 -0.97 4.59 7.47
CA GLY A 7 0.31 5.04 8.04
C GLY A 7 0.22 6.09 9.16
N ALA A 8 -0.97 6.42 9.65
CA ALA A 8 -1.20 7.48 10.63
C ALA A 8 -0.51 7.19 11.98
N TYR A 9 0.68 7.74 12.19
CA TYR A 9 1.47 7.54 13.40
C TYR A 9 1.04 8.44 14.55
N TRP A 10 0.84 9.74 14.29
CA TRP A 10 0.49 10.71 15.32
C TRP A 10 -0.99 10.59 15.73
N LYS A 11 -1.28 10.99 16.96
CA LYS A 11 -2.65 10.90 17.47
C LYS A 11 -3.63 11.78 16.67
N ASP A 12 -3.20 12.97 16.30
CA ASP A 12 -3.97 13.93 15.51
C ASP A 12 -4.26 13.40 14.09
N GLU A 13 -3.31 12.74 13.44
CA GLU A 13 -3.53 12.08 12.14
C GLU A 13 -4.59 10.99 12.23
N ARG A 14 -4.56 10.17 13.29
CA ARG A 14 -5.56 9.12 13.51
C ARG A 14 -6.94 9.69 13.82
N GLU A 15 -6.99 10.79 14.60
CA GLU A 15 -8.24 11.50 14.89
C GLU A 15 -8.79 12.13 13.61
N GLU A 16 -7.96 12.75 12.78
CA GLU A 16 -8.35 13.33 11.49
C GLU A 16 -8.92 12.28 10.54
N LEU A 17 -8.29 11.09 10.44
CA LEU A 17 -8.83 9.98 9.65
C LEU A 17 -10.25 9.60 10.08
N VAL A 18 -10.46 9.41 11.38
CA VAL A 18 -11.79 9.03 11.92
C VAL A 18 -12.81 10.16 11.73
N GLU A 19 -12.39 11.41 11.94
CA GLU A 19 -13.24 12.58 11.71
C GLU A 19 -13.63 12.73 10.23
N TYR A 20 -12.68 12.56 9.31
CA TYR A 20 -12.93 12.60 7.86
C TYR A 20 -13.97 11.55 7.44
N ILE A 21 -13.80 10.31 7.90
CA ILE A 21 -14.71 9.19 7.60
C ILE A 21 -16.11 9.52 8.14
N THR A 22 -16.19 9.99 9.39
CA THR A 22 -17.47 10.31 10.04
C THR A 22 -18.16 11.49 9.39
N LYS A 23 -17.44 12.58 9.14
CA LYS A 23 -17.97 13.82 8.54
C LYS A 23 -18.50 13.60 7.11
N ASN A 24 -17.88 12.71 6.36
CA ASN A 24 -18.30 12.39 5.00
C ASN A 24 -19.28 11.20 4.93
N GLU A 25 -19.77 10.73 6.09
CA GLU A 25 -20.71 9.60 6.20
C GLU A 25 -20.23 8.34 5.48
N LEU A 26 -18.91 8.15 5.43
CA LEU A 26 -18.28 6.99 4.79
C LEU A 26 -18.38 5.76 5.70
N ARG A 27 -18.49 4.58 5.06
CA ARG A 27 -18.47 3.29 5.75
C ARG A 27 -17.26 2.49 5.31
N PRO A 28 -16.19 2.43 6.12
CA PRO A 28 -15.06 1.56 5.83
C PRO A 28 -15.49 0.10 5.85
N VAL A 29 -15.11 -0.65 4.83
CA VAL A 29 -15.44 -2.07 4.68
C VAL A 29 -14.21 -2.96 4.57
N ARG A 30 -13.05 -2.40 4.27
CA ARG A 30 -11.77 -3.11 4.17
C ARG A 30 -10.64 -2.18 4.63
N LEU A 31 -9.61 -2.79 5.21
CA LEU A 31 -8.30 -2.18 5.44
C LEU A 31 -7.30 -2.97 4.59
N LEU A 32 -6.82 -2.35 3.51
CA LEU A 32 -5.91 -2.97 2.55
C LEU A 32 -4.50 -2.47 2.80
N ALA A 33 -3.52 -3.33 2.62
CA ALA A 33 -2.12 -2.96 2.69
C ALA A 33 -1.39 -3.34 1.39
N THR A 34 -0.63 -2.39 0.86
CA THR A 34 0.21 -2.65 -0.33
C THR A 34 1.38 -3.57 0.00
N HIS A 35 1.93 -3.48 1.21
CA HIS A 35 3.03 -4.31 1.69
C HIS A 35 3.16 -4.22 3.22
N GLY A 36 4.08 -4.98 3.82
CA GLY A 36 4.19 -5.16 5.27
C GLY A 36 5.11 -4.21 6.03
N HIS A 37 5.55 -3.06 5.48
CA HIS A 37 6.41 -2.14 6.22
C HIS A 37 5.63 -1.23 7.18
N LEU A 38 6.25 -0.93 8.32
CA LEU A 38 5.61 -0.29 9.48
C LEU A 38 4.96 1.07 9.20
N ASP A 39 5.58 1.89 8.38
CA ASP A 39 5.07 3.22 8.03
C ASP A 39 3.74 3.21 7.29
N HIS A 40 3.34 2.06 6.75
CA HIS A 40 2.03 1.81 6.16
C HIS A 40 1.00 1.25 7.15
N HIS A 41 1.40 0.98 8.40
CA HIS A 41 0.60 0.25 9.39
C HIS A 41 0.43 0.95 10.75
N PHE A 42 1.04 2.10 10.98
CA PHE A 42 0.99 2.77 12.29
C PHE A 42 -0.44 3.00 12.81
N GLY A 43 -1.41 3.21 11.93
CA GLY A 43 -2.80 3.46 12.25
C GLY A 43 -3.70 2.23 12.31
N ASP A 44 -3.21 1.03 12.03
CA ASP A 44 -4.02 -0.20 11.94
C ASP A 44 -4.82 -0.47 13.20
N ASN A 45 -4.23 -0.24 14.39
CA ASN A 45 -4.95 -0.39 15.66
C ASN A 45 -6.16 0.56 15.76
N THR A 46 -6.03 1.79 15.28
CA THR A 46 -7.13 2.75 15.30
C THR A 46 -8.27 2.28 14.39
N VAL A 47 -7.94 1.77 13.21
CA VAL A 47 -8.93 1.22 12.27
C VAL A 47 -9.58 -0.04 12.84
N TYR A 48 -8.80 -0.93 13.44
CA TYR A 48 -9.32 -2.13 14.09
C TYR A 48 -10.23 -1.82 15.27
N ASP A 49 -9.81 -0.94 16.17
CA ASP A 49 -10.57 -0.58 17.36
C ASP A 49 -11.86 0.19 17.03
N THR A 50 -11.85 0.99 15.95
CA THR A 50 -12.99 1.83 15.57
C THR A 50 -13.98 1.10 14.66
N TYR A 51 -13.49 0.31 13.71
CA TYR A 51 -14.31 -0.29 12.65
C TYR A 51 -14.31 -1.82 12.64
N GLY A 52 -13.47 -2.47 13.47
CA GLY A 52 -13.34 -3.93 13.50
C GLY A 52 -12.65 -4.52 12.26
N LEU A 53 -11.89 -3.72 11.51
CA LEU A 53 -11.22 -4.14 10.29
C LEU A 53 -9.77 -4.50 10.58
N SER A 54 -9.38 -5.72 10.22
CA SER A 54 -7.99 -6.17 10.22
C SER A 54 -7.33 -5.90 8.87
N PRO A 55 -6.02 -5.65 8.82
CA PRO A 55 -5.33 -5.44 7.55
C PRO A 55 -5.33 -6.68 6.68
N GLU A 56 -5.49 -6.47 5.39
CA GLU A 56 -5.43 -7.48 4.35
C GLU A 56 -4.23 -7.20 3.47
N LEU A 57 -3.33 -8.17 3.34
CA LEU A 57 -2.06 -8.05 2.61
C LEU A 57 -1.75 -9.36 1.88
N SER A 58 -0.72 -9.37 1.05
CA SER A 58 -0.22 -10.62 0.46
C SER A 58 0.33 -11.56 1.55
N GLU A 59 0.08 -12.87 1.42
CA GLU A 59 0.65 -13.88 2.32
C GLU A 59 2.18 -13.85 2.33
N GLU A 60 2.80 -13.49 1.19
CA GLU A 60 4.25 -13.38 1.04
C GLU A 60 4.87 -12.30 1.96
N ASP A 61 4.08 -11.30 2.38
CA ASP A 61 4.49 -10.24 3.30
C ASP A 61 4.08 -10.51 4.76
N GLU A 62 3.47 -11.66 5.07
CA GLU A 62 3.09 -11.98 6.44
C GLU A 62 4.26 -11.88 7.42
N TYR A 63 5.44 -12.37 7.01
CA TYR A 63 6.63 -12.32 7.87
C TYR A 63 7.17 -10.90 8.06
N VAL A 64 7.04 -10.03 7.02
CA VAL A 64 7.39 -8.61 7.10
C VAL A 64 6.45 -7.92 8.09
N TYR A 65 5.14 -8.12 7.94
CA TYR A 65 4.12 -7.60 8.85
C TYR A 65 4.29 -8.08 10.29
N LYS A 66 4.58 -9.36 10.51
CA LYS A 66 4.84 -9.91 11.85
C LYS A 66 6.09 -9.29 12.52
N SER A 67 6.96 -8.67 11.75
CA SER A 67 8.16 -7.99 12.24
C SER A 67 7.96 -6.51 12.60
N LEU A 68 6.74 -5.95 12.56
CA LEU A 68 6.46 -4.51 12.75
C LEU A 68 7.10 -3.92 14.01
N LEU A 69 7.07 -4.63 15.15
CA LEU A 69 7.72 -4.15 16.38
C LEU A 69 9.25 -4.12 16.27
N TYR A 70 9.84 -5.07 15.58
CA TYR A 70 11.26 -5.07 15.26
C TYR A 70 11.62 -3.93 14.30
N GLN A 71 10.80 -3.67 13.28
CA GLN A 71 10.98 -2.55 12.36
C GLN A 71 10.93 -1.21 13.11
N ALA A 72 9.97 -1.06 14.05
CA ALA A 72 9.85 0.13 14.89
C ALA A 72 11.17 0.43 15.64
N GLU A 73 11.76 -0.57 16.27
CA GLU A 73 13.00 -0.39 17.01
C GLU A 73 14.22 -0.16 16.09
N LYS A 74 14.32 -0.98 15.03
CA LYS A 74 15.50 -0.98 14.15
C LYS A 74 15.57 0.24 13.22
N TYR A 75 14.44 0.63 12.61
CA TYR A 75 14.44 1.64 11.55
C TYR A 75 13.93 3.00 12.02
N PHE A 76 13.03 3.02 13.00
CA PHE A 76 12.40 4.25 13.49
C PHE A 76 12.88 4.66 14.88
N HIS A 77 13.67 3.80 15.57
CA HIS A 77 14.12 4.01 16.96
C HIS A 77 12.95 4.21 17.94
N LEU A 78 11.82 3.57 17.67
CA LEU A 78 10.60 3.64 18.46
C LEU A 78 10.42 2.38 19.31
N LYS A 79 9.97 2.55 20.55
CA LYS A 79 9.47 1.48 21.40
C LYS A 79 7.96 1.55 21.47
N LEU A 80 7.29 0.72 20.70
CA LEU A 80 5.83 0.65 20.70
C LEU A 80 5.35 -0.30 21.81
N ASN A 81 4.36 0.16 22.58
CA ASN A 81 3.83 -0.58 23.74
C ASN A 81 2.51 -1.30 23.41
N TYR A 82 2.19 -1.48 22.14
CA TYR A 82 0.96 -2.13 21.67
C TYR A 82 1.29 -3.22 20.64
N LYS A 83 0.33 -4.09 20.40
CA LYS A 83 0.40 -5.11 19.36
C LYS A 83 -0.45 -4.67 18.18
N PHE A 84 0.02 -4.95 16.97
CA PHE A 84 -0.77 -4.78 15.77
C PHE A 84 -1.85 -5.88 15.66
N PRO A 85 -3.02 -5.59 15.05
CA PRO A 85 -4.03 -6.62 14.79
C PRO A 85 -3.43 -7.71 13.89
N ALA A 86 -3.90 -8.95 14.05
CA ALA A 86 -3.51 -10.00 13.10
C ALA A 86 -4.07 -9.70 11.71
N PRO A 87 -3.42 -10.15 10.61
CA PRO A 87 -4.00 -10.08 9.28
C PRO A 87 -5.41 -10.70 9.24
N GLY A 88 -6.34 -10.02 8.60
CA GLY A 88 -7.72 -10.48 8.48
C GLY A 88 -7.87 -11.59 7.45
N ARG A 89 -7.25 -11.41 6.30
CA ARG A 89 -7.11 -12.41 5.23
C ARG A 89 -5.93 -12.06 4.35
N TYR A 90 -5.57 -12.98 3.46
CA TYR A 90 -4.55 -12.74 2.44
C TYR A 90 -5.19 -12.41 1.11
N LEU A 91 -4.62 -11.39 0.45
CA LEU A 91 -4.97 -10.97 -0.89
C LEU A 91 -4.50 -12.02 -1.90
N GLN A 92 -5.30 -12.23 -2.94
CA GLN A 92 -4.95 -13.15 -4.02
C GLN A 92 -4.56 -12.37 -5.27
N ASP A 93 -3.55 -12.86 -5.99
CA ASP A 93 -3.12 -12.26 -7.25
C ASP A 93 -4.25 -12.21 -8.27
N GLY A 94 -4.50 -11.03 -8.84
CA GLY A 94 -5.54 -10.82 -9.83
C GLY A 94 -6.97 -10.82 -9.29
N GLU A 95 -7.16 -10.88 -7.96
CA GLU A 95 -8.50 -10.75 -7.41
C GLU A 95 -9.06 -9.35 -7.58
N THR A 96 -10.39 -9.27 -7.67
CA THR A 96 -11.12 -8.00 -7.68
C THR A 96 -11.78 -7.77 -6.32
N ILE A 97 -11.49 -6.64 -5.72
CA ILE A 97 -12.07 -6.19 -4.45
C ILE A 97 -13.17 -5.18 -4.76
N SER A 98 -14.43 -5.57 -4.56
CA SER A 98 -15.58 -4.68 -4.76
C SER A 98 -15.96 -3.97 -3.47
N PHE A 99 -16.24 -2.66 -3.55
CA PHE A 99 -16.75 -1.85 -2.44
C PHE A 99 -17.65 -0.72 -2.97
N GLY A 100 -18.87 -0.64 -2.50
CA GLY A 100 -19.87 0.26 -3.07
C GLY A 100 -20.06 -0.03 -4.57
N ASN A 101 -19.80 0.96 -5.41
CA ASN A 101 -19.86 0.85 -6.87
C ASN A 101 -18.46 0.81 -7.51
N HIS A 102 -17.42 0.58 -6.74
CA HIS A 102 -16.02 0.62 -7.16
C HIS A 102 -15.39 -0.77 -7.10
N GLU A 103 -14.35 -0.96 -7.90
CA GLU A 103 -13.57 -2.19 -7.93
C GLU A 103 -12.07 -1.88 -7.96
N LEU A 104 -11.31 -2.62 -7.18
CA LEU A 104 -9.85 -2.61 -7.21
C LEU A 104 -9.35 -3.97 -7.66
N LEU A 105 -8.55 -4.00 -8.70
CA LEU A 105 -7.81 -5.19 -9.12
C LEU A 105 -6.49 -5.24 -8.34
N VAL A 106 -6.21 -6.36 -7.71
CA VAL A 106 -4.94 -6.62 -7.02
C VAL A 106 -3.90 -7.04 -8.06
N LEU A 107 -2.87 -6.23 -8.22
CA LEU A 107 -1.73 -6.49 -9.11
C LEU A 107 -0.50 -6.84 -8.26
N PRO A 108 0.07 -8.05 -8.37
CA PRO A 108 1.34 -8.35 -7.71
C PRO A 108 2.45 -7.44 -8.27
N THR A 109 3.13 -6.74 -7.37
CA THR A 109 4.25 -5.86 -7.72
C THR A 109 5.46 -6.10 -6.82
N PRO A 110 5.96 -7.37 -6.74
CA PRO A 110 7.07 -7.69 -5.85
C PRO A 110 8.35 -6.95 -6.24
N GLY A 111 9.20 -6.74 -5.23
CA GLY A 111 10.52 -6.15 -5.43
C GLY A 111 10.95 -5.22 -4.32
N HIS A 112 10.10 -4.32 -3.85
CA HIS A 112 10.32 -3.57 -2.61
C HIS A 112 10.21 -4.52 -1.41
N THR A 113 9.13 -5.30 -1.37
CA THR A 113 8.99 -6.51 -0.56
C THR A 113 8.55 -7.67 -1.45
N PRO A 114 8.65 -8.94 -1.01
CA PRO A 114 8.18 -10.08 -1.79
C PRO A 114 6.67 -10.07 -2.04
N GLY A 115 5.89 -9.57 -1.07
CA GLY A 115 4.43 -9.53 -1.13
C GLY A 115 3.87 -8.16 -1.51
N SER A 116 4.68 -7.24 -2.05
CA SER A 116 4.18 -5.96 -2.54
C SER A 116 3.09 -6.16 -3.58
N VAL A 117 1.98 -5.42 -3.44
CA VAL A 117 0.88 -5.36 -4.41
C VAL A 117 0.53 -3.91 -4.73
N SER A 118 0.00 -3.70 -5.93
CA SER A 118 -0.63 -2.44 -6.31
C SER A 118 -2.13 -2.65 -6.48
N PHE A 119 -2.93 -1.62 -6.21
CA PHE A 119 -4.38 -1.66 -6.38
C PHE A 119 -4.79 -0.78 -7.56
N TYR A 120 -5.36 -1.39 -8.59
CA TYR A 120 -5.77 -0.68 -9.81
C TYR A 120 -7.29 -0.51 -9.87
N CYS A 121 -7.76 0.73 -9.84
CA CYS A 121 -9.13 1.10 -10.11
C CYS A 121 -9.28 1.47 -11.60
N LYS A 122 -9.62 0.47 -12.43
CA LYS A 122 -9.64 0.64 -13.90
C LYS A 122 -10.65 1.68 -14.35
N ASP A 123 -11.85 1.66 -13.78
CA ASP A 123 -12.97 2.50 -14.23
C ASP A 123 -12.73 3.98 -13.91
N GLU A 124 -11.97 4.27 -12.88
CA GLU A 124 -11.63 5.63 -12.45
C GLU A 124 -10.21 6.05 -12.83
N GLY A 125 -9.40 5.14 -13.34
CA GLY A 125 -8.05 5.43 -13.80
C GLY A 125 -7.04 5.71 -12.70
N PHE A 126 -7.20 5.11 -11.49
CA PHE A 126 -6.26 5.24 -10.37
C PHE A 126 -5.47 3.97 -10.12
N LEU A 127 -4.21 4.13 -9.73
CA LEU A 127 -3.31 3.06 -9.34
C LEU A 127 -2.59 3.42 -8.02
N PHE A 128 -2.88 2.68 -6.97
CA PHE A 128 -2.17 2.79 -5.68
C PHE A 128 -0.99 1.84 -5.71
N THR A 129 0.24 2.36 -5.71
CA THR A 129 1.45 1.56 -5.95
C THR A 129 2.23 1.20 -4.69
N GLY A 130 1.80 1.73 -3.52
CA GLY A 130 2.65 1.62 -2.33
C GLY A 130 4.06 2.07 -2.65
N ASP A 131 5.04 1.25 -2.29
CA ASP A 131 6.44 1.54 -2.50
C ASP A 131 7.05 0.85 -3.74
N THR A 132 6.23 0.61 -4.76
CA THR A 132 6.72 0.06 -6.03
C THR A 132 7.18 1.19 -6.96
N LEU A 133 6.31 2.15 -7.26
CA LEU A 133 6.57 3.24 -8.21
C LEU A 133 6.31 4.59 -7.54
N PHE A 134 7.30 5.48 -7.59
CA PHE A 134 7.22 6.86 -7.15
C PHE A 134 7.43 7.82 -8.32
N ARG A 135 7.08 9.08 -8.13
CA ARG A 135 7.35 10.11 -9.13
C ARG A 135 8.85 10.26 -9.39
N GLY A 136 9.30 9.85 -10.58
CA GLY A 136 10.71 9.89 -11.01
C GLY A 136 11.64 8.93 -10.26
N SER A 137 11.09 7.98 -9.48
CA SER A 137 11.87 7.03 -8.67
C SER A 137 11.10 5.74 -8.45
N VAL A 138 11.69 4.83 -7.67
CA VAL A 138 11.11 3.55 -7.28
C VAL A 138 11.44 3.22 -5.83
N GLY A 139 10.72 2.28 -5.25
CA GLY A 139 11.00 1.77 -3.91
C GLY A 139 12.39 1.17 -3.78
N ARG A 140 12.96 1.27 -2.59
CA ARG A 140 14.24 0.62 -2.26
C ARG A 140 14.10 -0.90 -2.27
N THR A 141 15.20 -1.59 -2.55
CA THR A 141 15.24 -3.07 -2.64
C THR A 141 16.35 -3.68 -1.80
N ASP A 142 16.92 -2.92 -0.87
CA ASP A 142 18.06 -3.31 -0.04
C ASP A 142 17.64 -3.79 1.37
N LEU A 143 16.35 -3.86 1.66
CA LEU A 143 15.81 -4.47 2.87
C LEU A 143 15.54 -5.97 2.66
N ASP A 144 15.27 -6.67 3.78
CA ASP A 144 15.03 -8.11 3.77
C ASP A 144 13.90 -8.50 2.79
N GLY A 145 14.20 -9.38 1.84
CA GLY A 145 13.26 -9.81 0.78
C GLY A 145 13.20 -8.91 -0.44
N GLY A 146 13.87 -7.74 -0.42
CA GLY A 146 13.92 -6.82 -1.55
C GLY A 146 14.69 -7.40 -2.76
N SER A 147 14.24 -7.07 -3.98
CA SER A 147 14.83 -7.56 -5.24
C SER A 147 14.63 -6.54 -6.36
N MET A 148 15.71 -5.89 -6.77
CA MET A 148 15.69 -4.98 -7.92
C MET A 148 15.21 -5.67 -9.20
N PHE A 149 15.59 -6.94 -9.39
CA PHE A 149 15.14 -7.71 -10.56
C PHE A 149 13.62 -7.88 -10.60
N GLN A 150 13.00 -8.23 -9.46
CA GLN A 150 11.54 -8.33 -9.37
C GLN A 150 10.89 -6.96 -9.53
N LEU A 151 11.44 -5.91 -8.91
CA LEU A 151 10.91 -4.55 -9.01
C LEU A 151 10.86 -4.08 -10.47
N ILE A 152 11.93 -4.27 -11.25
CA ILE A 152 11.94 -3.90 -12.66
C ILE A 152 10.89 -4.69 -13.47
N ASN A 153 10.69 -5.97 -13.18
CA ASN A 153 9.62 -6.73 -13.83
C ASN A 153 8.23 -6.20 -13.46
N SER A 154 8.00 -5.87 -12.18
CA SER A 154 6.76 -5.25 -11.72
C SER A 154 6.51 -3.92 -12.42
N LEU A 155 7.52 -3.08 -12.57
CA LEU A 155 7.41 -1.81 -13.29
C LEU A 155 7.05 -2.00 -14.77
N ARG A 156 7.56 -3.04 -15.43
CA ARG A 156 7.20 -3.36 -16.82
C ARG A 156 5.75 -3.80 -16.98
N GLU A 157 5.21 -4.52 -15.99
CA GLU A 157 3.78 -4.84 -15.97
C GLU A 157 2.93 -3.57 -15.77
N LEU A 158 3.31 -2.70 -14.83
CA LEU A 158 2.62 -1.42 -14.62
C LEU A 158 2.72 -0.50 -15.85
N ALA A 159 3.82 -0.55 -16.59
CA ALA A 159 4.02 0.20 -17.84
C ALA A 159 3.04 -0.16 -18.95
N GLN A 160 2.33 -1.29 -18.86
CA GLN A 160 1.30 -1.69 -19.82
C GLN A 160 -0.06 -1.03 -19.56
N LEU A 161 -0.24 -0.37 -18.41
CA LEU A 161 -1.46 0.38 -18.09
C LEU A 161 -1.57 1.62 -18.99
N PRO A 162 -2.77 2.19 -19.17
CA PRO A 162 -2.97 3.43 -19.92
C PRO A 162 -2.10 4.58 -19.40
N ASP A 163 -1.57 5.40 -20.30
CA ASP A 163 -0.68 6.53 -19.96
C ASP A 163 -1.36 7.55 -19.03
N GLU A 164 -2.68 7.71 -19.13
CA GLU A 164 -3.50 8.58 -18.30
C GLU A 164 -3.78 8.05 -16.89
N THR A 165 -3.40 6.80 -16.58
CA THR A 165 -3.60 6.23 -15.25
C THR A 165 -2.84 7.06 -14.20
N GLU A 166 -3.58 7.64 -13.26
CA GLU A 166 -3.01 8.40 -12.15
C GLU A 166 -2.42 7.45 -11.11
N VAL A 167 -1.15 7.66 -10.77
CA VAL A 167 -0.41 6.87 -9.79
C VAL A 167 -0.41 7.61 -8.47
N LEU A 168 -0.92 6.93 -7.44
CA LEU A 168 -0.97 7.37 -6.05
C LEU A 168 0.03 6.52 -5.26
N PRO A 169 1.26 7.00 -5.06
CA PRO A 169 2.32 6.23 -4.41
C PRO A 169 2.18 6.22 -2.89
N GLY A 170 2.90 5.33 -2.22
CA GLY A 170 3.00 5.30 -0.76
C GLY A 170 3.68 6.55 -0.20
N HIS A 171 4.63 7.11 -0.94
CA HIS A 171 5.37 8.31 -0.57
C HIS A 171 5.52 9.27 -1.75
N GLY A 172 5.56 10.57 -1.43
CA GLY A 172 5.78 11.64 -2.41
C GLY A 172 4.53 12.08 -3.14
N GLU A 173 4.73 12.72 -4.29
CA GLU A 173 3.65 13.33 -5.07
C GLU A 173 3.01 12.34 -6.04
N PRO A 174 1.71 12.49 -6.36
CA PRO A 174 1.08 11.75 -7.44
C PRO A 174 1.77 11.97 -8.78
N THR A 175 1.63 10.99 -9.68
CA THR A 175 2.16 11.04 -11.04
C THR A 175 1.22 10.31 -12.01
N THR A 176 1.65 10.03 -13.23
CA THR A 176 0.92 9.19 -14.18
C THR A 176 1.84 8.17 -14.83
N ILE A 177 1.29 7.08 -15.32
CA ILE A 177 2.06 6.07 -16.06
C ILE A 177 2.81 6.71 -17.23
N GLY A 178 2.15 7.56 -18.01
CA GLY A 178 2.76 8.25 -19.16
C GLY A 178 3.90 9.20 -18.76
N TYR A 179 3.76 9.91 -17.63
CA TYR A 179 4.86 10.75 -17.12
C TYR A 179 6.07 9.91 -16.73
N GLU A 180 5.84 8.80 -16.02
CA GLU A 180 6.91 7.92 -15.57
C GLU A 180 7.61 7.22 -16.75
N LEU A 181 6.88 6.79 -17.76
CA LEU A 181 7.47 6.23 -18.99
C LEU A 181 8.40 7.22 -19.71
N ALA A 182 8.10 8.51 -19.62
CA ALA A 182 8.90 9.55 -20.27
C ALA A 182 10.10 10.02 -19.44
N HIS A 183 10.05 9.91 -18.11
CA HIS A 183 10.99 10.61 -17.23
C HIS A 183 11.64 9.73 -16.16
N ASN A 184 11.04 8.56 -15.81
CA ASN A 184 11.58 7.69 -14.78
C ASN A 184 12.66 6.76 -15.37
N PRO A 185 13.91 6.80 -14.87
CA PRO A 185 15.00 6.00 -15.43
C PRO A 185 14.83 4.48 -15.22
N TYR A 186 13.87 4.06 -14.43
CA TYR A 186 13.59 2.66 -14.13
C TYR A 186 12.40 2.09 -14.93
N MET A 187 11.65 2.94 -15.66
CA MET A 187 10.49 2.52 -16.44
C MET A 187 10.77 2.51 -17.94
N ASP A 188 10.47 1.38 -18.58
CA ASP A 188 10.43 1.20 -20.03
C ASP A 188 9.27 0.25 -20.41
N ARG A 189 8.79 0.35 -21.66
CA ARG A 189 7.83 -0.61 -22.26
C ARG A 189 8.52 -1.72 -22.98
#